data_f0518272a7f22e460d865658887ac49a
#
_entry.id   f0518272a7f22e460d865658887ac49a
#
_cell.length_a   1.000
_cell.length_b   1.000
_cell.length_c   1.000
_cell.angle_alpha   90.00
_cell.angle_beta   90.00
_cell.angle_gamma   90.00
#
_symmetry.space_group_name_H-M   'P 1'
#
loop_
_entity.id
_entity.type
_entity.pdbx_description
1 polymer ?
#
loop_
_entity_poly.entity_id
_entity_poly.type
_entity_poly.pdbx_seq_one_letter_code
_entity_poly.pdbx_strand_id
1 'polypeptide(L)'
;PLLDRAFVVMMDPRNGEVLSIAGKQIKTKNGKLKFDDYALGTMTSSYAMGSAVKGATVLTGLETGAINLNTTFKDEPLWIGSGPGVKPKKSWTNGLGTLGIEGALEQSSNVFMFKTAIALGKGQYKPHQPLDINTKAFDTFRYYFSQFGLGVQTGIDLPNEMTGYKGSQKLPGFLLDFAIGQYDTYT
;
A
#
# COMPACT_ATOMS: atom_id res chain seq x y z
N PRO A 1 -13.16 21.35 -2.92
CA PRO A 1 -12.21 20.67 -3.80
C PRO A 1 -12.10 19.19 -3.42
N LEU A 2 -11.84 18.34 -4.42
CA LEU A 2 -11.67 16.88 -4.21
C LEU A 2 -10.33 16.55 -3.56
N LEU A 3 -9.34 17.45 -3.69
CA LEU A 3 -7.99 17.32 -3.14
C LEU A 3 -7.63 18.58 -2.36
N ASP A 4 -6.94 18.43 -1.26
CA ASP A 4 -6.42 19.53 -0.45
C ASP A 4 -4.92 19.76 -0.67
N ARG A 5 -4.22 18.81 -1.28
CA ARG A 5 -2.79 18.86 -1.58
C ARG A 5 -2.46 18.15 -2.88
N ALA A 6 -1.40 18.59 -3.54
CA ALA A 6 -0.81 17.94 -4.69
C ALA A 6 0.71 18.10 -4.67
N PHE A 7 1.42 17.03 -5.05
CA PHE A 7 2.88 16.99 -5.10
C PHE A 7 3.35 16.42 -6.43
N VAL A 8 4.48 16.90 -6.90
CA VAL A 8 5.17 16.36 -8.06
C VAL A 8 6.66 16.29 -7.72
N VAL A 9 7.26 15.13 -7.95
CA VAL A 9 8.69 14.90 -7.84
C VAL A 9 9.19 14.35 -9.17
N MET A 10 10.26 14.94 -9.70
CA MET A 10 10.94 14.46 -10.88
C MET A 10 12.31 13.93 -10.49
N MET A 11 12.62 12.70 -10.88
CA MET A 11 13.87 12.03 -10.56
C MET A 11 14.53 11.46 -11.81
N ASP A 12 15.85 11.39 -11.80
CA ASP A 12 16.61 10.61 -12.78
C ASP A 12 16.63 9.14 -12.35
N PRO A 13 15.99 8.22 -13.12
CA PRO A 13 15.90 6.81 -12.72
C PRO A 13 17.25 6.07 -12.79
N ARG A 14 18.29 6.65 -13.39
CA ARG A 14 19.60 6.03 -13.53
C ARG A 14 20.43 6.10 -12.25
N ASN A 15 20.22 7.15 -11.45
CA ASN A 15 21.03 7.43 -10.25
C ASN A 15 20.21 7.84 -9.02
N GLY A 16 18.88 8.07 -9.18
CA GLY A 16 18.00 8.50 -8.10
C GLY A 16 18.07 10.00 -7.78
N GLU A 17 18.79 10.79 -8.59
CA GLU A 17 18.89 12.23 -8.38
C GLU A 17 17.54 12.92 -8.51
N VAL A 18 17.18 13.73 -7.50
CA VAL A 18 15.94 14.51 -7.51
C VAL A 18 16.17 15.80 -8.29
N LEU A 19 15.55 15.90 -9.47
CA LEU A 19 15.70 17.03 -10.39
C LEU A 19 14.78 18.19 -10.05
N SER A 20 13.59 17.91 -9.52
CA SER A 20 12.61 18.94 -9.15
C SER A 20 11.60 18.41 -8.13
N ILE A 21 11.21 19.28 -7.21
CA ILE A 21 10.12 19.04 -6.26
C ILE A 21 9.16 20.23 -6.32
N ALA A 22 7.87 19.94 -6.45
CA ALA A 22 6.81 20.93 -6.36
C ALA A 22 5.68 20.42 -5.48
N GLY A 23 5.05 21.32 -4.74
CA GLY A 23 3.91 20.98 -3.90
C GLY A 23 3.00 22.19 -3.71
N LYS A 24 1.71 21.93 -3.69
CA LYS A 24 0.67 22.92 -3.38
C LYS A 24 -0.30 22.37 -2.35
N GLN A 25 -0.75 23.23 -1.45
CA GLN A 25 -1.84 22.93 -0.54
C GLN A 25 -2.95 23.97 -0.65
N ILE A 26 -4.18 23.54 -0.47
CA ILE A 26 -5.35 24.39 -0.47
C ILE A 26 -5.78 24.62 0.97
N LYS A 27 -5.91 25.89 1.36
CA LYS A 27 -6.45 26.30 2.65
C LYS A 27 -7.68 27.20 2.46
N THR A 28 -8.67 27.06 3.31
CA THR A 28 -9.78 28.00 3.34
C THR A 28 -9.47 29.09 4.35
N LYS A 29 -9.37 30.34 3.91
CA LYS A 29 -9.20 31.50 4.76
C LYS A 29 -10.31 32.52 4.47
N ASN A 30 -11.09 32.87 5.49
CA ASN A 30 -12.24 33.79 5.38
C ASN A 30 -13.23 33.39 4.27
N GLY A 31 -13.55 32.09 4.16
CA GLY A 31 -14.47 31.56 3.14
C GLY A 31 -13.92 31.50 1.71
N LYS A 32 -12.65 31.92 1.50
CA LYS A 32 -11.99 31.88 0.19
C LYS A 32 -10.90 30.80 0.17
N LEU A 33 -10.76 30.12 -0.97
CA LEU A 33 -9.68 29.17 -1.21
C LEU A 33 -8.37 29.95 -1.43
N LYS A 34 -7.32 29.52 -0.74
CA LYS A 34 -5.96 30.01 -0.92
C LYS A 34 -5.05 28.83 -1.29
N PHE A 35 -4.19 29.05 -2.27
CA PHE A 35 -3.19 28.09 -2.73
C PHE A 35 -1.82 28.50 -2.23
N ASP A 36 -1.27 27.73 -1.31
CA ASP A 36 0.06 27.97 -0.74
C ASP A 36 1.08 26.98 -1.32
N ASP A 37 2.33 27.41 -1.46
CA ASP A 37 3.44 26.52 -1.76
C ASP A 37 3.68 25.56 -0.61
N TYR A 38 3.88 24.28 -0.91
CA TYR A 38 4.09 23.23 0.06
C TYR A 38 5.02 22.14 -0.47
N ALA A 39 6.11 22.51 -1.16
CA ALA A 39 7.07 21.56 -1.74
C ALA A 39 7.67 20.63 -0.69
N LEU A 40 8.02 21.14 0.51
CA LEU A 40 8.52 20.32 1.61
C LEU A 40 7.53 19.25 2.10
N GLY A 41 6.25 19.39 1.79
CA GLY A 41 5.22 18.39 2.11
C GLY A 41 5.48 17.04 1.44
N THR A 42 6.28 16.97 0.38
CA THR A 42 6.73 15.72 -0.25
C THR A 42 7.54 14.84 0.70
N MET A 43 8.23 15.46 1.67
CA MET A 43 9.11 14.77 2.61
C MET A 43 8.63 14.83 4.06
N THR A 44 7.69 15.73 4.37
CA THR A 44 7.21 15.99 5.74
C THR A 44 5.76 15.59 5.95
N SER A 45 5.09 15.06 4.93
CA SER A 45 3.72 14.56 5.02
C SER A 45 3.68 13.12 4.57
N SER A 46 3.02 12.27 5.34
CA SER A 46 2.90 10.85 5.02
C SER A 46 1.47 10.49 4.61
N TYR A 47 1.37 9.58 3.66
CA TYR A 47 0.11 9.15 3.07
C TYR A 47 0.04 7.62 2.96
N ALA A 48 -1.18 7.10 2.98
CA ALA A 48 -1.43 5.74 2.51
C ALA A 48 -1.23 5.71 1.00
N MET A 49 -0.21 4.97 0.53
CA MET A 49 0.18 4.96 -0.89
C MET A 49 -0.80 4.23 -1.79
N GLY A 50 -1.72 3.46 -1.20
CA GLY A 50 -2.70 2.68 -1.96
C GLY A 50 -2.01 1.74 -2.95
N SER A 51 -2.60 1.58 -4.12
CA SER A 51 -2.15 0.62 -5.13
C SER A 51 -0.71 0.82 -5.65
N ALA A 52 -0.07 1.95 -5.36
CA ALA A 52 1.32 2.17 -5.75
C ALA A 52 2.30 1.14 -5.14
N VAL A 53 1.98 0.56 -3.97
CA VAL A 53 2.84 -0.44 -3.32
C VAL A 53 2.63 -1.87 -3.82
N LYS A 54 1.70 -2.15 -4.72
CA LYS A 54 1.37 -3.52 -5.12
C LYS A 54 2.53 -4.26 -5.81
N GLY A 55 3.39 -3.53 -6.52
CA GLY A 55 4.63 -4.09 -7.04
C GLY A 55 5.55 -4.62 -5.94
N ALA A 56 5.72 -3.86 -4.85
CA ALA A 56 6.47 -4.29 -3.68
C ALA A 56 5.81 -5.47 -2.96
N THR A 57 4.47 -5.52 -2.91
CA THR A 57 3.72 -6.66 -2.36
C THR A 57 3.97 -7.93 -3.14
N VAL A 58 3.91 -7.87 -4.48
CA VAL A 58 4.18 -9.01 -5.36
C VAL A 58 5.63 -9.48 -5.18
N LEU A 59 6.60 -8.56 -5.21
CA LEU A 59 8.00 -8.91 -5.00
C LEU A 59 8.23 -9.58 -3.64
N THR A 60 7.63 -9.05 -2.57
CA THR A 60 7.68 -9.69 -1.24
C THR A 60 7.15 -11.13 -1.29
N GLY A 61 6.04 -11.34 -1.99
CA GLY A 61 5.46 -12.67 -2.16
C GLY A 61 6.38 -13.65 -2.90
N LEU A 62 7.03 -13.17 -3.95
CA LEU A 62 8.00 -13.95 -4.76
C LEU A 62 9.26 -14.29 -3.97
N GLU A 63 9.88 -13.28 -3.34
CA GLU A 63 11.12 -13.43 -2.57
C GLU A 63 10.97 -14.36 -1.36
N THR A 64 9.79 -14.38 -0.75
CA THR A 64 9.50 -15.27 0.39
C THR A 64 9.00 -16.64 -0.01
N GLY A 65 8.75 -16.89 -1.31
CA GLY A 65 8.13 -18.11 -1.81
C GLY A 65 6.65 -18.26 -1.43
N ALA A 66 6.00 -17.20 -0.93
CA ALA A 66 4.56 -17.20 -0.66
C ALA A 66 3.73 -17.34 -1.95
N ILE A 67 4.25 -16.79 -3.04
CA ILE A 67 3.78 -17.00 -4.42
C ILE A 67 4.97 -17.30 -5.34
N ASN A 68 4.69 -17.75 -6.55
CA ASN A 68 5.67 -17.93 -7.62
C ASN A 68 5.12 -17.39 -8.94
N LEU A 69 5.93 -17.37 -9.99
CA LEU A 69 5.55 -16.79 -11.29
C LEU A 69 4.32 -17.46 -11.94
N ASN A 70 4.01 -18.70 -11.57
CA ASN A 70 2.85 -19.44 -12.08
C ASN A 70 1.63 -19.32 -11.15
N THR A 71 1.74 -18.59 -10.04
CA THR A 71 0.63 -18.44 -9.09
C THR A 71 -0.52 -17.69 -9.75
N THR A 72 -1.70 -18.28 -9.67
CA THR A 72 -2.95 -17.64 -10.09
C THR A 72 -3.95 -17.63 -8.93
N PHE A 73 -4.71 -16.57 -8.83
CA PHE A 73 -5.81 -16.46 -7.88
C PHE A 73 -7.09 -16.02 -8.57
N LYS A 74 -8.21 -16.62 -8.18
CA LYS A 74 -9.53 -16.11 -8.54
C LYS A 74 -9.81 -14.84 -7.75
N ASP A 75 -10.05 -13.75 -8.45
CA ASP A 75 -10.44 -12.45 -7.87
C ASP A 75 -11.94 -12.48 -7.59
N GLU A 76 -12.31 -12.67 -6.35
CA GLU A 76 -13.67 -12.67 -5.84
C GLU A 76 -13.68 -12.10 -4.42
N PRO A 77 -14.79 -11.47 -3.97
CA PRO A 77 -14.87 -10.87 -2.64
C PRO A 77 -14.54 -11.84 -1.53
N LEU A 78 -13.67 -11.44 -0.59
CA LEU A 78 -13.28 -12.23 0.58
C LEU A 78 -14.12 -11.81 1.78
N TRP A 79 -14.92 -12.73 2.30
CA TRP A 79 -15.73 -12.54 3.50
C TRP A 79 -14.95 -13.06 4.73
N ILE A 80 -14.40 -12.15 5.53
CA ILE A 80 -13.57 -12.47 6.70
C ILE A 80 -14.39 -12.19 7.94
N GLY A 81 -14.61 -13.26 8.75
CA GLY A 81 -15.50 -13.21 9.89
C GLY A 81 -16.97 -13.30 9.53
N SER A 82 -17.82 -13.34 10.53
CA SER A 82 -19.27 -13.48 10.42
C SER A 82 -19.97 -12.48 11.35
N GLY A 83 -21.21 -12.11 11.02
CA GLY A 83 -22.04 -11.24 11.84
C GLY A 83 -22.53 -9.99 11.13
N PRO A 84 -23.43 -9.23 11.79
CA PRO A 84 -23.97 -7.99 11.24
C PRO A 84 -22.86 -6.96 10.99
N GLY A 85 -22.87 -6.35 9.80
CA GLY A 85 -21.94 -5.29 9.45
C GLY A 85 -20.62 -5.76 8.84
N VAL A 86 -20.33 -7.06 8.72
CA VAL A 86 -19.17 -7.57 7.99
C VAL A 86 -19.28 -7.19 6.53
N LYS A 87 -18.26 -6.49 6.02
CA LYS A 87 -18.13 -6.13 4.60
C LYS A 87 -17.03 -6.97 3.96
N PRO A 88 -17.22 -7.41 2.71
CA PRO A 88 -16.17 -8.16 2.03
C PRO A 88 -14.97 -7.25 1.70
N LYS A 89 -13.78 -7.81 1.80
CA LYS A 89 -12.59 -7.23 1.19
C LYS A 89 -12.56 -7.65 -0.28
N LYS A 90 -12.51 -6.67 -1.20
CA LYS A 90 -12.64 -6.93 -2.63
C LYS A 90 -11.80 -5.96 -3.46
N SER A 91 -11.66 -6.27 -4.73
CA SER A 91 -11.16 -5.36 -5.75
C SER A 91 -12.18 -4.24 -6.05
N TRP A 92 -11.89 -3.40 -7.00
CA TRP A 92 -12.78 -2.28 -7.40
C TRP A 92 -14.10 -2.76 -8.03
N THR A 93 -14.17 -4.04 -8.42
CA THR A 93 -15.38 -4.72 -8.85
C THR A 93 -15.71 -5.91 -7.93
N ASN A 94 -16.78 -6.67 -8.28
CA ASN A 94 -17.15 -7.90 -7.56
C ASN A 94 -16.43 -9.15 -8.10
N GLY A 95 -15.41 -8.99 -8.93
CA GLY A 95 -14.55 -10.05 -9.44
C GLY A 95 -13.92 -9.65 -10.77
N LEU A 96 -12.65 -10.03 -10.95
CA LEU A 96 -11.85 -9.78 -12.15
C LEU A 96 -11.48 -11.10 -12.87
N GLY A 97 -12.08 -12.23 -12.43
CA GLY A 97 -11.74 -13.55 -12.95
C GLY A 97 -10.49 -14.15 -12.28
N THR A 98 -9.85 -15.10 -12.97
CA THR A 98 -8.61 -15.70 -12.49
C THR A 98 -7.43 -14.94 -13.08
N LEU A 99 -6.57 -14.41 -12.20
CA LEU A 99 -5.44 -13.56 -12.57
C LEU A 99 -4.13 -14.19 -12.13
N GLY A 100 -3.12 -14.13 -12.98
CA GLY A 100 -1.72 -14.25 -12.62
C GLY A 100 -1.15 -12.93 -12.17
N ILE A 101 0.16 -12.86 -11.90
CA ILE A 101 0.84 -11.66 -11.38
C ILE A 101 0.67 -10.46 -12.32
N GLU A 102 0.92 -10.65 -13.62
CA GLU A 102 0.80 -9.59 -14.63
C GLU A 102 -0.61 -8.99 -14.65
N GLY A 103 -1.63 -9.84 -14.84
CA GLY A 103 -3.02 -9.37 -14.86
C GLY A 103 -3.45 -8.76 -13.52
N ALA A 104 -2.92 -9.24 -12.39
CA ALA A 104 -3.22 -8.66 -11.08
C ALA A 104 -2.65 -7.25 -10.91
N LEU A 105 -1.47 -6.96 -11.45
CA LEU A 105 -0.88 -5.63 -11.45
C LEU A 105 -1.59 -4.73 -12.47
N GLU A 106 -1.83 -5.20 -13.69
CA GLU A 106 -2.53 -4.48 -14.75
C GLU A 106 -3.93 -4.03 -14.31
N GLN A 107 -4.72 -4.97 -13.73
CA GLN A 107 -6.08 -4.70 -13.25
C GLN A 107 -6.12 -4.10 -11.84
N SER A 108 -4.96 -3.92 -11.22
CA SER A 108 -4.86 -3.43 -9.85
C SER A 108 -5.72 -4.25 -8.86
N SER A 109 -5.65 -5.59 -8.95
CA SER A 109 -6.41 -6.50 -8.09
C SER A 109 -6.02 -6.36 -6.63
N ASN A 110 -6.97 -5.97 -5.77
CA ASN A 110 -6.77 -6.02 -4.33
C ASN A 110 -6.78 -7.47 -3.82
N VAL A 111 -7.65 -8.31 -4.38
CA VAL A 111 -7.84 -9.68 -3.92
C VAL A 111 -6.58 -10.52 -4.16
N PHE A 112 -5.87 -10.31 -5.27
CA PHE A 112 -4.58 -10.97 -5.50
C PHE A 112 -3.59 -10.61 -4.38
N MET A 113 -3.50 -9.34 -4.02
CA MET A 113 -2.61 -8.87 -2.94
C MET A 113 -3.05 -9.40 -1.57
N PHE A 114 -4.36 -9.47 -1.29
CA PHE A 114 -4.88 -10.08 -0.06
C PHE A 114 -4.48 -11.56 0.03
N LYS A 115 -4.65 -12.32 -1.04
CA LYS A 115 -4.29 -13.75 -1.07
C LYS A 115 -2.77 -13.95 -0.95
N THR A 116 -1.96 -13.07 -1.54
CA THR A 116 -0.50 -13.04 -1.33
C THR A 116 -0.15 -12.79 0.14
N ALA A 117 -0.81 -11.83 0.79
CA ALA A 117 -0.60 -11.55 2.22
C ALA A 117 -1.04 -12.71 3.12
N ILE A 118 -2.15 -13.37 2.79
CA ILE A 118 -2.62 -14.58 3.51
C ILE A 118 -1.59 -15.70 3.38
N ALA A 119 -1.07 -15.94 2.18
CA ALA A 119 -0.03 -16.95 1.93
C ALA A 119 1.27 -16.62 2.68
N LEU A 120 1.71 -15.35 2.67
CA LEU A 120 2.86 -14.88 3.44
C LEU A 120 2.69 -15.12 4.94
N GLY A 121 1.50 -14.85 5.46
CA GLY A 121 1.13 -15.11 6.86
C GLY A 121 0.82 -16.58 7.16
N LYS A 122 1.00 -17.48 6.18
CA LYS A 122 0.66 -18.92 6.30
C LYS A 122 -0.77 -19.18 6.77
N GLY A 123 -1.69 -18.26 6.42
CA GLY A 123 -3.09 -18.36 6.75
C GLY A 123 -3.86 -19.21 5.76
N GLN A 124 -5.05 -19.63 6.20
CA GLN A 124 -6.02 -20.32 5.34
C GLN A 124 -7.31 -19.52 5.31
N TYR A 125 -7.66 -19.00 4.15
CA TYR A 125 -8.94 -18.32 3.99
C TYR A 125 -10.09 -19.31 3.88
N LYS A 126 -11.11 -19.12 4.72
CA LYS A 126 -12.42 -19.76 4.61
C LYS A 126 -13.50 -18.69 4.70
N PRO A 127 -14.48 -18.68 3.77
CA PRO A 127 -15.55 -17.70 3.79
C PRO A 127 -16.28 -17.66 5.11
N HIS A 128 -16.59 -16.44 5.58
CA HIS A 128 -17.34 -16.18 6.82
C HIS A 128 -16.69 -16.69 8.12
N GLN A 129 -15.41 -17.03 8.09
CA GLN A 129 -14.66 -17.42 9.28
C GLN A 129 -13.60 -16.37 9.61
N PRO A 130 -13.18 -16.25 10.89
CA PRO A 130 -12.02 -15.47 11.26
C PRO A 130 -10.78 -15.92 10.48
N LEU A 131 -9.97 -14.98 10.05
CA LEU A 131 -8.70 -15.27 9.40
C LEU A 131 -7.61 -15.31 10.47
N ASP A 132 -6.93 -16.44 10.58
CA ASP A 132 -5.73 -16.59 11.41
C ASP A 132 -4.48 -16.51 10.53
N ILE A 133 -3.51 -15.70 10.96
CA ILE A 133 -2.25 -15.48 10.25
C ILE A 133 -1.10 -15.29 11.22
N ASN A 134 0.09 -15.64 10.78
CA ASN A 134 1.32 -15.29 11.50
C ASN A 134 1.59 -13.78 11.36
N THR A 135 1.52 -13.07 12.48
CA THR A 135 1.71 -11.61 12.53
C THR A 135 3.14 -11.14 12.18
N LYS A 136 4.13 -12.07 12.15
CA LYS A 136 5.47 -11.76 11.61
C LYS A 136 5.45 -11.33 10.14
N ALA A 137 4.37 -11.64 9.41
CA ALA A 137 4.18 -11.18 8.04
C ALA A 137 4.22 -9.65 7.90
N PHE A 138 3.80 -8.89 8.92
CA PHE A 138 3.94 -7.42 8.93
C PHE A 138 5.41 -7.00 8.88
N ASP A 139 6.25 -7.64 9.67
CA ASP A 139 7.68 -7.31 9.73
C ASP A 139 8.38 -7.72 8.43
N THR A 140 7.95 -8.84 7.82
CA THR A 140 8.42 -9.29 6.51
C THR A 140 8.06 -8.29 5.42
N PHE A 141 6.81 -7.84 5.36
CA PHE A 141 6.42 -6.79 4.39
C PHE A 141 7.25 -5.51 4.59
N ARG A 142 7.38 -5.04 5.83
CA ARG A 142 8.16 -3.82 6.13
C ARG A 142 9.62 -3.95 5.73
N TYR A 143 10.22 -5.12 5.93
CA TYR A 143 11.57 -5.40 5.49
C TYR A 143 11.71 -5.24 3.96
N TYR A 144 10.86 -5.92 3.19
CA TYR A 144 10.93 -5.79 1.73
C TYR A 144 10.52 -4.41 1.23
N PHE A 145 9.52 -3.78 1.83
CA PHE A 145 9.11 -2.42 1.46
C PHE A 145 10.24 -1.41 1.73
N SER A 146 11.03 -1.60 2.78
CA SER A 146 12.19 -0.74 3.06
C SER A 146 13.27 -0.82 1.98
N GLN A 147 13.36 -1.92 1.22
CA GLN A 147 14.28 -2.04 0.10
C GLN A 147 13.89 -1.12 -1.09
N PHE A 148 12.65 -0.63 -1.11
CA PHE A 148 12.17 0.41 -2.03
C PHE A 148 12.20 1.81 -1.42
N GLY A 149 12.84 1.99 -0.26
CA GLY A 149 12.85 3.27 0.45
C GLY A 149 11.59 3.57 1.26
N LEU A 150 10.60 2.65 1.31
CA LEU A 150 9.35 2.88 2.02
C LEU A 150 9.53 2.69 3.54
N GLY A 151 9.21 3.72 4.31
CA GLY A 151 9.26 3.67 5.77
C GLY A 151 10.65 3.71 6.39
N VAL A 152 11.66 4.15 5.64
CA VAL A 152 13.04 4.41 6.07
C VAL A 152 13.50 5.77 5.54
N GLN A 153 14.56 6.31 6.10
CA GLN A 153 15.21 7.50 5.54
C GLN A 153 15.90 7.13 4.23
N THR A 154 15.68 7.94 3.18
CA THR A 154 16.27 7.72 1.86
C THR A 154 17.66 8.32 1.75
N GLY A 155 18.01 9.24 2.67
CA GLY A 155 19.27 9.98 2.63
C GLY A 155 19.25 11.18 1.67
N ILE A 156 18.06 11.65 1.29
CA ILE A 156 17.95 12.90 0.53
C ILE A 156 18.63 14.03 1.30
N ASP A 157 19.37 14.88 0.61
CA ASP A 157 20.16 15.99 1.18
C ASP A 157 19.31 17.21 1.57
N LEU A 158 18.04 16.98 1.90
CA LEU A 158 17.08 17.99 2.36
C LEU A 158 16.69 17.74 3.83
N PRO A 159 16.46 18.81 4.60
CA PRO A 159 16.18 18.68 6.03
C PRO A 159 14.76 18.16 6.31
N ASN A 160 14.61 17.51 7.49
CA ASN A 160 13.32 17.09 8.04
C ASN A 160 12.62 15.97 7.24
N GLU A 161 13.38 15.08 6.60
CA GLU A 161 12.82 13.89 6.00
C GLU A 161 12.08 13.04 7.05
N MET A 162 10.83 12.71 6.78
CA MET A 162 10.02 11.78 7.58
C MET A 162 9.96 10.41 6.90
N THR A 163 9.86 9.36 7.70
CA THR A 163 9.76 7.98 7.18
C THR A 163 8.33 7.48 7.04
N GLY A 164 7.36 8.33 7.40
CA GLY A 164 5.97 7.92 7.48
C GLY A 164 5.59 7.34 8.85
N TYR A 165 4.45 6.68 8.91
CA TYR A 165 3.89 6.14 10.15
C TYR A 165 3.64 4.64 10.03
N LYS A 166 4.11 3.87 11.01
CA LYS A 166 3.89 2.41 11.10
C LYS A 166 2.69 2.11 12.00
N GLY A 167 1.69 1.44 11.46
CA GLY A 167 0.54 0.98 12.23
C GLY A 167 0.96 0.03 13.35
N SER A 168 0.37 0.19 14.54
CA SER A 168 0.73 -0.55 15.76
C SER A 168 -0.01 -1.89 15.91
N GLN A 169 -1.21 -2.01 15.34
CA GLN A 169 -2.06 -3.18 15.51
C GLN A 169 -1.74 -4.25 14.47
N LYS A 170 -1.43 -5.46 14.91
CA LYS A 170 -1.11 -6.59 14.02
C LYS A 170 -2.31 -7.54 13.87
N LEU A 171 -3.47 -7.03 13.42
CA LEU A 171 -4.65 -7.84 13.14
C LEU A 171 -4.65 -8.36 11.69
N PRO A 172 -5.25 -9.54 11.43
CA PRO A 172 -5.30 -10.13 10.08
C PRO A 172 -5.86 -9.18 9.01
N GLY A 173 -6.94 -8.46 9.32
CA GLY A 173 -7.54 -7.49 8.40
C GLY A 173 -6.59 -6.37 8.01
N PHE A 174 -5.76 -5.89 8.94
CA PHE A 174 -4.76 -4.86 8.67
C PHE A 174 -3.57 -5.37 7.85
N LEU A 175 -3.23 -6.67 7.93
CA LEU A 175 -2.24 -7.24 7.03
C LEU A 175 -2.71 -7.18 5.57
N LEU A 176 -4.00 -7.44 5.32
CA LEU A 176 -4.57 -7.32 3.99
C LEU A 176 -4.56 -5.85 3.52
N ASP A 177 -4.91 -4.91 4.41
CA ASP A 177 -4.86 -3.48 4.10
C ASP A 177 -3.42 -3.02 3.84
N PHE A 178 -2.44 -3.58 4.57
CA PHE A 178 -1.02 -3.34 4.33
C PHE A 178 -0.62 -3.70 2.89
N ALA A 179 -1.01 -4.89 2.43
CA ALA A 179 -0.65 -5.39 1.09
C ALA A 179 -1.18 -4.52 -0.07
N ILE A 180 -2.13 -3.63 0.18
CA ILE A 180 -2.68 -2.70 -0.80
C ILE A 180 -2.36 -1.22 -0.46
N GLY A 181 -1.44 -0.98 0.48
CA GLY A 181 -1.00 0.36 0.87
C GLY A 181 -2.03 1.19 1.64
N GLN A 182 -2.90 0.54 2.42
CA GLN A 182 -3.97 1.19 3.20
C GLN A 182 -3.78 1.04 4.72
N TYR A 183 -2.56 0.75 5.18
CA TYR A 183 -2.28 0.55 6.61
C TYR A 183 -1.12 1.40 7.11
N ASP A 184 0.13 1.13 6.69
CA ASP A 184 1.24 2.03 6.96
C ASP A 184 1.15 3.25 6.02
N THR A 185 1.70 4.39 6.44
CA THR A 185 1.82 5.59 5.59
C THR A 185 3.28 5.88 5.32
N TYR A 186 3.58 6.46 4.17
CA TYR A 186 4.92 6.78 3.71
C TYR A 186 4.99 8.23 3.20
N THR A 187 6.17 8.79 3.20
CA THR A 187 6.45 10.12 2.61
C THR A 187 6.93 9.99 1.19
#